data_2c4184e9af6f0723113f4e56d01ff0d4
#
_entry.id   2c4184e9af6f0723113f4e56d01ff0d4
#
_cell.length_a   1.000
_cell.length_b   1.000
_cell.length_c   1.000
_cell.angle_alpha   90.00
_cell.angle_beta   90.00
_cell.angle_gamma   90.00
#
_symmetry.space_group_name_H-M   'P 1'
#
loop_
_entity.id
_entity.type
_entity.pdbx_description
1 polymer ?
#
loop_
_entity_poly.entity_id
_entity_poly.type
_entity_poly.pdbx_seq_one_letter_code
_entity_poly.pdbx_strand_id
1 'polypeptide(L)'
;GFLTREVDGETRPQMSFGVMGGNMQPQGHLQSLVRMLVHRQQPQAACDAPRWKVASGLSVDFESTMAPELLSDLIAMGHRSEATADAYMDYGSGQFIWKLSDTLEDGYVAASDSRRDGQAVGY
;
A
#
# COMPACT_ATOMS: atom_id res chain seq x y z
N GLY A 1 10.46 4.49 2.47
CA GLY A 1 10.34 5.55 1.45
C GLY A 1 10.02 6.90 2.07
N PHE A 2 10.24 7.93 1.30
CA PHE A 2 9.93 9.30 1.70
C PHE A 2 9.37 10.05 0.48
N LEU A 3 8.18 10.62 0.61
CA LEU A 3 7.51 11.40 -0.42
C LEU A 3 7.66 12.88 -0.10
N THR A 4 8.04 13.65 -1.10
CA THR A 4 8.07 15.11 -1.06
C THR A 4 7.13 15.69 -2.12
N ARG A 5 6.78 16.95 -1.96
CA ARG A 5 6.04 17.72 -2.96
C ARG A 5 6.71 19.07 -3.17
N GLU A 6 6.56 19.63 -4.35
CA GLU A 6 7.00 21.00 -4.65
C GLU A 6 5.86 21.98 -4.34
N VAL A 7 6.16 23.01 -3.57
CA VAL A 7 5.24 24.10 -3.22
C VAL A 7 6.01 25.42 -3.36
N ASP A 8 5.59 26.28 -4.26
CA ASP A 8 6.21 27.59 -4.51
C ASP A 8 7.72 27.53 -4.76
N GLY A 9 8.19 26.44 -5.41
CA GLY A 9 9.60 26.21 -5.72
C GLY A 9 10.41 25.63 -4.56
N GLU A 10 9.76 25.25 -3.46
CA GLU A 10 10.39 24.59 -2.32
C GLU A 10 9.97 23.13 -2.24
N THR A 11 10.93 22.25 -2.03
CA THR A 11 10.67 20.82 -1.75
C THR A 11 10.25 20.64 -0.30
N ARG A 12 9.04 20.16 -0.06
CA ARG A 12 8.47 19.96 1.27
C ARG A 12 8.17 18.48 1.55
N PRO A 13 8.33 18.02 2.80
CA PRO A 13 7.98 16.66 3.17
C PRO A 13 6.46 16.44 3.12
N GLN A 14 6.03 15.28 2.60
CA GLN A 14 4.62 14.90 2.51
C GLN A 14 4.30 13.64 3.28
N MET A 15 5.12 12.60 3.14
CA MET A 15 4.86 11.32 3.77
C MET A 15 6.14 10.53 4.02
N SER A 16 6.25 9.92 5.19
CA SER A 16 7.17 8.81 5.44
C SER A 16 6.39 7.49 5.34
N PHE A 17 6.93 6.51 4.63
CA PHE A 17 6.23 5.26 4.41
C PHE A 17 7.17 4.09 4.18
N GLY A 18 6.66 2.89 4.42
CA GLY A 18 7.36 1.66 4.05
C GLY A 18 6.39 0.50 3.98
N VAL A 19 6.68 -0.44 3.08
CA VAL A 19 6.06 -1.76 3.06
C VAL A 19 7.18 -2.77 3.15
N MET A 20 7.28 -3.49 4.26
CA MET A 20 8.25 -4.58 4.41
C MET A 20 7.78 -5.82 3.64
N GLY A 21 8.64 -6.82 3.45
CA GLY A 21 8.26 -8.09 2.81
C GLY A 21 9.23 -8.57 1.74
N GLY A 22 10.52 -8.27 1.86
CA GLY A 22 11.54 -8.71 0.90
C GLY A 22 11.22 -8.27 -0.53
N ASN A 23 11.03 -9.21 -1.45
CA ASN A 23 10.68 -8.93 -2.85
C ASN A 23 9.29 -8.28 -3.04
N MET A 24 8.45 -8.30 -2.00
CA MET A 24 7.17 -7.60 -2.01
C MET A 24 7.32 -6.09 -1.79
N GLN A 25 8.45 -5.61 -1.25
CA GLN A 25 8.64 -4.19 -0.92
C GLN A 25 8.34 -3.24 -2.10
N PRO A 26 8.98 -3.36 -3.28
CA PRO A 26 8.71 -2.44 -4.38
C PRO A 26 7.26 -2.53 -4.88
N GLN A 27 6.69 -3.73 -4.89
CA GLN A 27 5.32 -3.96 -5.33
C GLN A 27 4.31 -3.38 -4.34
N GLY A 28 4.53 -3.57 -3.05
CA GLY A 28 3.68 -3.00 -2.00
C GLY A 28 3.77 -1.48 -1.94
N HIS A 29 4.97 -0.90 -2.11
CA HIS A 29 5.14 0.56 -2.23
C HIS A 29 4.34 1.11 -3.42
N LEU A 30 4.46 0.49 -4.60
CA LEU A 30 3.73 0.93 -5.80
C LEU A 30 2.22 0.90 -5.56
N GLN A 31 1.68 -0.22 -5.08
CA GLN A 31 0.24 -0.38 -4.85
C GLN A 31 -0.29 0.65 -3.85
N SER A 32 0.40 0.84 -2.74
CA SER A 32 -0.01 1.80 -1.72
C SER A 32 0.04 3.25 -2.24
N LEU A 33 1.10 3.62 -2.95
CA LEU A 33 1.24 4.95 -3.53
C LEU A 33 0.16 5.24 -4.59
N VAL A 34 -0.12 4.29 -5.48
CA VAL A 34 -1.19 4.44 -6.47
C VAL A 34 -2.55 4.62 -5.80
N ARG A 35 -2.85 3.82 -4.77
CA ARG A 35 -4.10 3.96 -4.01
C ARG A 35 -4.24 5.35 -3.36
N MET A 36 -3.19 5.86 -2.73
CA MET A 36 -3.23 7.15 -2.05
C MET A 36 -3.17 8.33 -3.02
N LEU A 37 -2.25 8.31 -3.99
CA LEU A 37 -1.97 9.48 -4.84
C LEU A 37 -2.91 9.58 -6.05
N VAL A 38 -3.27 8.43 -6.65
CA VAL A 38 -4.12 8.40 -7.85
C VAL A 38 -5.59 8.22 -7.46
N HIS A 39 -5.89 7.22 -6.63
CA HIS A 39 -7.27 6.91 -6.22
C HIS A 39 -7.72 7.65 -4.96
N ARG A 40 -6.87 8.47 -4.36
CA ARG A 40 -7.16 9.32 -3.20
C ARG A 40 -7.74 8.57 -2.00
N GLN A 41 -7.34 7.34 -1.83
CA GLN A 41 -7.69 6.56 -0.65
C GLN A 41 -6.96 7.10 0.57
N GLN A 42 -7.63 7.05 1.72
CA GLN A 42 -7.01 7.37 3.00
C GLN A 42 -5.88 6.37 3.31
N PRO A 43 -4.82 6.78 4.03
CA PRO A 43 -3.67 5.92 4.29
C PRO A 43 -4.02 4.56 4.90
N GLN A 44 -4.94 4.50 5.87
CA GLN A 44 -5.35 3.22 6.46
C GLN A 44 -6.12 2.35 5.45
N ALA A 45 -7.03 2.92 4.67
CA ALA A 45 -7.75 2.18 3.64
C ALA A 45 -6.81 1.63 2.54
N ALA A 46 -5.80 2.40 2.15
CA ALA A 46 -4.77 1.95 1.21
C ALA A 46 -3.88 0.85 1.81
N CYS A 47 -3.61 0.92 3.12
CA CYS A 47 -2.83 -0.05 3.87
C CYS A 47 -3.53 -1.40 3.94
N ASP A 48 -4.83 -1.41 4.27
CA ASP A 48 -5.64 -2.62 4.49
C ASP A 48 -6.15 -3.25 3.19
N ALA A 49 -6.08 -2.51 2.09
CA ALA A 49 -6.58 -2.99 0.80
C ALA A 49 -5.86 -4.25 0.33
N PRO A 50 -6.57 -5.18 -0.35
CA PRO A 50 -5.99 -6.38 -0.92
C PRO A 50 -4.81 -6.07 -1.82
N ARG A 51 -3.75 -6.88 -1.70
CA ARG A 51 -2.53 -6.78 -2.51
C ARG A 51 -2.41 -7.92 -3.49
N TRP A 52 -1.59 -7.69 -4.49
CA TRP A 52 -1.12 -8.68 -5.44
C TRP A 52 0.43 -8.73 -5.42
N LYS A 53 0.97 -9.85 -5.85
CA LYS A 53 2.41 -10.08 -5.95
C LYS A 53 2.72 -10.79 -7.26
N VAL A 54 3.52 -10.17 -8.12
CA VAL A 54 4.06 -10.83 -9.30
C VAL A 54 5.11 -11.85 -8.85
N ALA A 55 4.85 -13.11 -9.12
CA ALA A 55 5.78 -14.20 -8.84
C ALA A 55 6.80 -14.35 -9.98
N SER A 56 6.30 -14.50 -11.21
CA SER A 56 7.16 -14.56 -12.42
C SER A 56 6.33 -14.39 -13.68
N GLY A 57 6.80 -13.59 -14.63
CA GLY A 57 6.12 -13.41 -15.92
C GLY A 57 4.66 -12.97 -15.74
N LEU A 58 3.70 -13.78 -16.15
CA LEU A 58 2.26 -13.55 -16.00
C LEU A 58 1.65 -14.20 -14.74
N SER A 59 2.46 -14.87 -13.93
CA SER A 59 2.01 -15.45 -12.66
C SER A 59 1.94 -14.38 -11.59
N VAL A 60 0.73 -14.15 -11.08
CA VAL A 60 0.42 -13.15 -10.06
C VAL A 60 -0.38 -13.84 -8.95
N ASP A 61 0.12 -13.73 -7.74
CA ASP A 61 -0.60 -14.17 -6.54
C ASP A 61 -1.48 -13.04 -6.03
N PHE A 62 -2.65 -13.36 -5.55
CA PHE A 62 -3.62 -12.40 -5.02
C PHE A 62 -4.02 -12.77 -3.60
N GLU A 63 -4.18 -11.78 -2.74
CA GLU A 63 -4.77 -12.00 -1.42
C GLU A 63 -6.19 -12.53 -1.53
N SER A 64 -6.57 -13.42 -0.62
CA SER A 64 -7.89 -14.05 -0.56
C SER A 64 -9.05 -13.06 -0.39
N THR A 65 -8.74 -11.84 0.04
CA THR A 65 -9.69 -10.73 0.19
C THR A 65 -9.91 -9.94 -1.10
N MET A 66 -9.20 -10.29 -2.18
CA MET A 66 -9.43 -9.69 -3.51
C MET A 66 -10.82 -10.01 -4.01
N ALA A 67 -11.51 -9.00 -4.57
CA ALA A 67 -12.85 -9.19 -5.12
C ALA A 67 -12.83 -10.26 -6.23
N PRO A 68 -13.71 -11.27 -6.17
CA PRO A 68 -13.72 -12.38 -7.14
C PRO A 68 -13.92 -11.92 -8.59
N GLU A 69 -14.69 -10.87 -8.81
CA GLU A 69 -14.95 -10.28 -10.12
C GLU A 69 -13.65 -9.72 -10.72
N LEU A 70 -12.90 -8.97 -9.92
CA LEU A 70 -11.61 -8.42 -10.34
C LEU A 70 -10.61 -9.52 -10.66
N LEU A 71 -10.57 -10.59 -9.86
CA LEU A 71 -9.72 -11.74 -10.11
C LEU A 71 -10.10 -12.42 -11.44
N SER A 72 -11.39 -12.58 -11.71
CA SER A 72 -11.89 -13.16 -12.97
C SER A 72 -11.48 -12.32 -14.18
N ASP A 73 -11.57 -11.00 -14.08
CA ASP A 73 -11.17 -10.08 -15.14
C ASP A 73 -9.66 -10.16 -15.42
N LEU A 74 -8.84 -10.23 -14.37
CA LEU A 74 -7.39 -10.35 -14.51
C LEU A 74 -6.98 -11.69 -15.15
N ILE A 75 -7.65 -12.77 -14.80
CA ILE A 75 -7.46 -14.09 -15.44
C ILE A 75 -7.86 -14.03 -16.92
N ALA A 76 -8.97 -13.38 -17.25
CA ALA A 76 -9.42 -13.20 -18.64
C ALA A 76 -8.42 -12.36 -19.47
N MET A 77 -7.67 -11.45 -18.84
CA MET A 77 -6.57 -10.70 -19.47
C MET A 77 -5.29 -11.52 -19.65
N GLY A 78 -5.25 -12.78 -19.17
CA GLY A 78 -4.13 -13.69 -19.37
C GLY A 78 -3.21 -13.86 -18.17
N HIS A 79 -3.52 -13.26 -17.03
CA HIS A 79 -2.79 -13.51 -15.78
C HIS A 79 -3.08 -14.93 -15.28
N ARG A 80 -2.07 -15.52 -14.66
CA ARG A 80 -2.20 -16.82 -13.97
C ARG A 80 -2.13 -16.57 -12.49
N SER A 81 -3.12 -17.04 -11.76
CA SER A 81 -3.14 -16.94 -10.31
C SER A 81 -2.98 -18.32 -9.69
N GLU A 82 -2.01 -18.44 -8.80
CA GLU A 82 -1.97 -19.51 -7.81
C GLU A 82 -2.45 -18.86 -6.50
N ALA A 83 -3.56 -19.33 -5.96
CA ALA A 83 -4.14 -18.77 -4.75
C ALA A 83 -3.15 -18.92 -3.58
N THR A 84 -2.68 -17.83 -3.04
CA THR A 84 -1.86 -17.81 -1.83
C THR A 84 -2.77 -17.67 -0.63
N ALA A 85 -2.71 -18.63 0.28
CA ALA A 85 -3.61 -18.70 1.43
C ALA A 85 -3.18 -17.82 2.61
N ASP A 86 -1.93 -17.36 2.66
CA ASP A 86 -1.38 -16.67 3.83
C ASP A 86 -1.01 -15.20 3.53
N ALA A 87 -2.00 -14.32 3.68
CA ALA A 87 -1.80 -12.89 3.55
C ALA A 87 -0.79 -12.32 4.59
N TYR A 88 -0.69 -12.96 5.76
CA TYR A 88 0.19 -12.49 6.83
C TYR A 88 1.67 -12.54 6.44
N MET A 89 2.10 -13.58 5.75
CA MET A 89 3.52 -13.78 5.43
C MET A 89 3.93 -13.18 4.07
N ASP A 90 3.05 -13.25 3.06
CA ASP A 90 3.45 -13.10 1.67
C ASP A 90 3.27 -11.70 1.07
N TYR A 91 2.39 -10.86 1.63
CA TYR A 91 2.03 -9.57 1.04
C TYR A 91 2.62 -8.35 1.76
N GLY A 92 3.57 -8.59 2.65
CA GLY A 92 4.27 -7.55 3.38
C GLY A 92 3.39 -6.83 4.41
N SER A 93 3.93 -5.77 5.00
CA SER A 93 3.15 -4.90 5.88
C SER A 93 3.56 -3.44 5.73
N GLY A 94 2.58 -2.57 5.66
CA GLY A 94 2.74 -1.14 5.46
C GLY A 94 2.70 -0.35 6.76
N GLN A 95 3.50 0.73 6.79
CA GLN A 95 3.44 1.75 7.83
C GLN A 95 3.55 3.11 7.15
N PHE A 96 2.65 4.03 7.46
CA PHE A 96 2.54 5.32 6.79
C PHE A 96 2.35 6.43 7.80
N ILE A 97 3.04 7.57 7.58
CA ILE A 97 2.79 8.81 8.30
C ILE A 97 2.64 9.91 7.24
N TRP A 98 1.43 10.38 7.04
CA TRP A 98 1.07 11.41 6.10
C TRP A 98 0.93 12.76 6.81
N LYS A 99 1.59 13.77 6.29
CA LYS A 99 1.47 15.15 6.78
C LYS A 99 0.22 15.80 6.17
N LEU A 100 -0.68 16.32 7.01
CA LEU A 100 -1.97 16.87 6.56
C LEU A 100 -1.81 18.22 5.87
N SER A 101 -0.94 19.08 6.41
CA SER A 101 -0.66 20.41 5.83
C SER A 101 0.78 20.85 6.12
N ASP A 102 1.14 22.06 5.73
CA ASP A 102 2.45 22.63 6.04
C ASP A 102 2.53 23.26 7.45
N THR A 103 1.39 23.41 8.11
CA THR A 103 1.35 23.82 9.52
C THR A 103 1.45 22.62 10.44
N LEU A 104 2.09 22.78 11.59
CA LEU A 104 2.17 21.71 12.59
C LEU A 104 0.82 21.51 13.32
N GLU A 105 -0.04 22.50 13.28
CA GLU A 105 -1.35 22.48 13.94
C GLU A 105 -2.30 21.44 13.36
N ASP A 106 -2.21 21.18 12.05
CA ASP A 106 -3.05 20.18 11.38
C ASP A 106 -2.58 18.75 11.61
N GLY A 107 -1.33 18.57 12.03
CA GLY A 107 -0.78 17.29 12.43
C GLY A 107 -0.55 16.29 11.29
N TYR A 108 -0.72 15.02 11.64
CA TYR A 108 -0.41 13.87 10.78
C TYR A 108 -1.51 12.83 10.83
N VAL A 109 -1.66 12.07 9.77
CA VAL A 109 -2.42 10.82 9.75
C VAL A 109 -1.44 9.67 9.66
N ALA A 110 -1.56 8.72 10.57
CA ALA A 110 -0.76 7.51 10.56
C ALA A 110 -1.61 6.28 10.24
N ALA A 111 -0.99 5.28 9.61
CA ALA A 111 -1.62 4.01 9.31
C ALA A 111 -0.66 2.86 9.63
N SER A 112 -1.20 1.79 10.20
CA SER A 112 -0.50 0.56 10.52
C SER A 112 -1.23 -0.63 9.91
N ASP A 113 -0.46 -1.54 9.32
CA ASP A 113 -0.98 -2.68 8.54
C ASP A 113 -1.66 -3.71 9.44
N SER A 114 -2.91 -4.05 9.10
CA SER A 114 -3.69 -5.09 9.76
C SER A 114 -3.10 -6.50 9.65
N ARG A 115 -2.10 -6.70 8.76
CA ARG A 115 -1.37 -7.96 8.61
C ARG A 115 -0.31 -8.17 9.70
N ARG A 116 -0.20 -7.26 10.66
CA ARG A 116 0.75 -7.31 11.79
C ARG A 116 0.10 -6.75 13.04
N ASP A 117 0.67 -7.11 14.19
CA ASP A 117 0.26 -6.62 15.51
C ASP A 117 0.80 -5.20 15.78
N GLY A 118 0.67 -4.33 14.79
CA GLY A 118 1.08 -2.94 14.87
C GLY A 118 -0.10 -2.02 15.15
N GLN A 119 0.20 -0.84 15.68
CA GLN A 119 -0.80 0.19 15.90
C GLN A 119 -0.24 1.57 15.58
N ALA A 120 -1.02 2.39 14.87
CA ALA A 120 -0.77 3.81 14.73
C ALA A 120 -1.45 4.53 15.92
N VAL A 121 -0.65 5.22 16.73
CA VAL A 121 -1.13 5.93 17.93
C VAL A 121 -0.73 7.39 17.82
N GLY A 122 -1.69 8.27 18.09
CA GLY A 122 -1.50 9.72 18.19
C GLY A 122 -1.92 10.24 19.57
N TYR A 123 -1.40 11.40 19.93
CA TYR A 123 -1.76 12.13 21.16
C TYR A 123 -1.74 13.64 20.89
#